data_f2469a893bd1a8d9edfb37447fa16287
#
_entry.id   f2469a893bd1a8d9edfb37447fa16287
#
_cell.length_a   1.000
_cell.length_b   1.000
_cell.length_c   1.000
_cell.angle_alpha   90.00
_cell.angle_beta   90.00
_cell.angle_gamma   90.00
#
_symmetry.space_group_name_H-M   'P 1'
#
loop_
_entity.id
_entity.type
_entity.pdbx_description
1 polymer ?
#
loop_
_entity_poly.entity_id
_entity_poly.type
_entity_poly.pdbx_seq_one_letter_code
_entity_poly.pdbx_strand_id
1 'polypeptide(L)'
;MAKYLFTSESVTEGHPDKICDRISDGVLDAILAQDKNARVACETCATTGMVLIMGEITTTANVDIPAIARDVIKETGYDNSDYGFDYKTCAILTTLDKQSPDIAMGVDNALEGRDNNEFDTGAGDQGMMFGYACDETEELMPLTISLAHALSKKLTAVRKSGEIPYLLPDGKTQVTVEYNEDGTPSRIDTVVVSSQHKADVTQEQLRADIIEKVIKTTVPDSLLDENTKMLINPTGRFVVGGPQGDSGLTGRKIIVDTYGGVGRGGGAFSGKDPTKVDRSAAYAARHVAKNIVAAGIAKRCEVELAYAIGVAQPVSVFVDTFGTGIKPDSEISAAVSKVFDLRPSAIISSLNLRNTKYGPLAAYGHMGRTDLDVAWEKTDKVDELKSALDIK
;
A
#
# COMPACT_ATOMS: atom_id res chain seq x y z
N MET A 1 -24.44 -5.11 -19.27
CA MET A 1 -23.15 -5.70 -19.74
C MET A 1 -23.18 -7.19 -19.46
N ALA A 2 -22.41 -8.02 -20.15
CA ALA A 2 -22.28 -9.44 -19.80
C ALA A 2 -21.48 -9.56 -18.50
N LYS A 3 -21.63 -10.70 -17.77
CA LYS A 3 -20.76 -11.04 -16.65
C LYS A 3 -19.30 -10.99 -17.05
N TYR A 4 -18.43 -10.54 -16.15
CA TYR A 4 -16.99 -10.41 -16.43
C TYR A 4 -16.15 -10.89 -15.24
N LEU A 5 -14.90 -11.21 -15.52
CA LEU A 5 -13.92 -11.58 -14.50
C LEU A 5 -12.95 -10.42 -14.26
N PHE A 6 -12.64 -10.17 -12.99
CA PHE A 6 -11.58 -9.25 -12.60
C PHE A 6 -10.66 -9.90 -11.57
N THR A 7 -9.37 -9.55 -11.64
CA THR A 7 -8.32 -10.21 -10.86
C THR A 7 -7.42 -9.20 -10.18
N SER A 8 -7.14 -9.44 -8.90
CA SER A 8 -6.09 -8.72 -8.17
C SER A 8 -5.13 -9.71 -7.52
N GLU A 9 -3.89 -9.27 -7.31
CA GLU A 9 -2.86 -10.05 -6.63
C GLU A 9 -2.37 -9.33 -5.37
N SER A 10 -1.81 -10.11 -4.45
CA SER A 10 -1.06 -9.65 -3.30
C SER A 10 0.13 -10.55 -3.03
N VAL A 11 1.04 -10.10 -2.18
CA VAL A 11 2.24 -10.83 -1.80
C VAL A 11 2.44 -10.80 -0.29
N THR A 12 3.17 -11.79 0.24
CA THR A 12 3.53 -11.82 1.66
C THR A 12 4.59 -10.78 1.99
N GLU A 13 4.78 -10.52 3.29
CA GLU A 13 5.86 -9.64 3.79
C GLU A 13 7.27 -10.14 3.40
N GLY A 14 7.41 -11.43 3.09
CA GLY A 14 8.66 -12.07 2.69
C GLY A 14 8.96 -12.02 1.18
N HIS A 15 8.07 -11.45 0.37
CA HIS A 15 8.36 -11.18 -1.03
C HIS A 15 9.52 -10.18 -1.15
N PRO A 16 10.48 -10.35 -2.06
CA PRO A 16 11.68 -9.50 -2.15
C PRO A 16 11.39 -8.01 -2.21
N ASP A 17 10.42 -7.57 -3.04
CA ASP A 17 10.04 -6.16 -3.11
C ASP A 17 9.47 -5.65 -1.78
N LYS A 18 8.71 -6.49 -1.06
CA LYS A 18 8.12 -6.08 0.23
C LYS A 18 9.12 -6.03 1.38
N ILE A 19 10.16 -6.84 1.34
CA ILE A 19 11.30 -6.70 2.24
C ILE A 19 11.96 -5.33 2.02
N CYS A 20 12.18 -4.94 0.76
CA CYS A 20 12.75 -3.64 0.41
C CYS A 20 11.88 -2.49 0.88
N ASP A 21 10.57 -2.54 0.64
CA ASP A 21 9.61 -1.55 1.12
C ASP A 21 9.66 -1.43 2.65
N ARG A 22 9.69 -2.57 3.35
CA ARG A 22 9.70 -2.60 4.80
C ARG A 22 11.01 -2.08 5.41
N ILE A 23 12.15 -2.34 4.77
CA ILE A 23 13.44 -1.76 5.16
C ILE A 23 13.41 -0.24 4.99
N SER A 24 12.97 0.24 3.83
CA SER A 24 12.89 1.67 3.53
C SER A 24 11.96 2.42 4.49
N ASP A 25 10.79 1.87 4.79
CA ASP A 25 9.86 2.43 5.78
C ASP A 25 10.35 2.24 7.23
N GLY A 26 11.11 1.20 7.53
CA GLY A 26 11.76 1.02 8.83
C GLY A 26 12.82 2.10 9.10
N VAL A 27 13.60 2.47 8.09
CA VAL A 27 14.55 3.60 8.15
C VAL A 27 13.80 4.91 8.36
N LEU A 28 12.74 5.15 7.60
CA LEU A 28 11.89 6.34 7.75
C LEU A 28 11.29 6.45 9.16
N ASP A 29 10.72 5.37 9.69
CA ASP A 29 10.13 5.34 11.03
C ASP A 29 11.15 5.66 12.13
N ALA A 30 12.35 5.10 12.03
CA ALA A 30 13.43 5.34 12.98
C ALA A 30 13.90 6.80 12.96
N ILE A 31 13.96 7.41 11.78
CA ILE A 31 14.32 8.82 11.60
C ILE A 31 13.21 9.72 12.15
N LEU A 32 11.95 9.50 11.75
CA LEU A 32 10.82 10.34 12.19
C LEU A 32 10.55 10.23 13.71
N ALA A 33 10.99 9.17 14.35
CA ALA A 33 10.92 9.05 15.81
C ALA A 33 11.81 10.08 16.52
N GLN A 34 12.92 10.51 15.89
CA GLN A 34 13.89 11.45 16.45
C GLN A 34 13.78 12.84 15.82
N ASP A 35 13.43 12.92 14.54
CA ASP A 35 13.36 14.17 13.75
C ASP A 35 12.09 14.18 12.88
N LYS A 36 11.03 14.82 13.37
CA LYS A 36 9.74 14.94 12.67
C LYS A 36 9.80 15.76 11.37
N ASN A 37 10.84 16.56 11.19
CA ASN A 37 11.02 17.43 10.04
C ASN A 37 12.03 16.88 9.02
N ALA A 38 12.53 15.66 9.24
CA ALA A 38 13.47 15.03 8.33
C ALA A 38 12.91 14.94 6.90
N ARG A 39 13.82 15.08 5.93
CA ARG A 39 13.56 14.82 4.51
C ARG A 39 14.16 13.47 4.17
N VAL A 40 13.32 12.53 3.77
CA VAL A 40 13.71 11.14 3.52
C VAL A 40 13.18 10.69 2.17
N ALA A 41 14.08 10.23 1.33
CA ALA A 41 13.82 9.44 0.15
C ALA A 41 14.79 8.25 0.23
N CYS A 42 14.30 7.13 0.79
CA CYS A 42 15.10 5.94 1.07
C CYS A 42 14.62 4.80 0.18
N GLU A 43 15.50 4.27 -0.64
CA GLU A 43 15.25 3.15 -1.52
C GLU A 43 16.15 1.97 -1.14
N THR A 44 15.63 0.76 -1.31
CA THR A 44 16.33 -0.48 -0.99
C THR A 44 16.27 -1.43 -2.18
N CYS A 45 17.39 -2.07 -2.46
CA CYS A 45 17.50 -3.18 -3.39
C CYS A 45 18.00 -4.42 -2.63
N ALA A 46 17.40 -5.58 -2.88
CA ALA A 46 17.81 -6.84 -2.30
C ALA A 46 18.00 -7.92 -3.37
N THR A 47 19.04 -8.71 -3.22
CA THR A 47 19.33 -9.88 -4.07
C THR A 47 20.04 -10.95 -3.24
N THR A 48 20.49 -12.05 -3.86
CA THR A 48 21.20 -13.12 -3.17
C THR A 48 22.32 -12.58 -2.28
N GLY A 49 22.18 -12.74 -0.97
CA GLY A 49 23.21 -12.42 0.01
C GLY A 49 23.52 -10.92 0.20
N MET A 50 22.75 -10.01 -0.40
CA MET A 50 23.06 -8.57 -0.34
C MET A 50 21.80 -7.69 -0.25
N VAL A 51 21.91 -6.61 0.51
CA VAL A 51 20.97 -5.47 0.52
C VAL A 51 21.78 -4.20 0.29
N LEU A 52 21.30 -3.35 -0.63
CA LEU A 52 21.80 -2.00 -0.85
C LEU A 52 20.70 -1.01 -0.47
N ILE A 53 21.02 -0.08 0.43
CA ILE A 53 20.13 1.01 0.86
C ILE A 53 20.73 2.31 0.34
N MET A 54 19.96 3.07 -0.43
CA MET A 54 20.41 4.25 -1.14
C MET A 54 19.34 5.35 -1.10
N GLY A 55 19.71 6.55 -1.48
CA GLY A 55 18.78 7.68 -1.57
C GLY A 55 19.30 8.96 -0.92
N GLU A 56 18.39 9.89 -0.66
CA GLU A 56 18.71 11.20 -0.11
C GLU A 56 18.00 11.39 1.25
N ILE A 57 18.80 11.65 2.28
CA ILE A 57 18.32 11.85 3.65
C ILE A 57 18.96 13.11 4.25
N THR A 58 18.10 14.07 4.63
CA THR A 58 18.50 15.24 5.42
C THR A 58 17.80 15.17 6.77
N THR A 59 18.57 14.97 7.83
CA THR A 59 18.03 14.78 9.19
C THR A 59 19.06 15.14 10.25
N THR A 60 18.57 15.43 11.45
CA THR A 60 19.37 15.53 12.68
C THR A 60 19.39 14.21 13.47
N ALA A 61 18.57 13.22 13.06
CA ALA A 61 18.52 11.92 13.69
C ALA A 61 19.82 11.13 13.46
N ASN A 62 20.15 10.27 14.43
CA ASN A 62 21.25 9.31 14.32
C ASN A 62 20.65 7.89 14.44
N VAL A 63 20.65 7.14 13.34
CA VAL A 63 20.05 5.81 13.24
C VAL A 63 21.06 4.80 12.69
N ASP A 64 21.03 3.58 13.22
CA ASP A 64 21.82 2.45 12.71
C ASP A 64 21.05 1.73 11.60
N ILE A 65 21.21 2.23 10.38
CA ILE A 65 20.49 1.72 9.20
C ILE A 65 20.79 0.21 8.93
N PRO A 66 22.04 -0.27 9.00
CA PRO A 66 22.31 -1.70 8.90
C PRO A 66 21.60 -2.54 9.95
N ALA A 67 21.51 -2.09 11.20
CA ALA A 67 20.78 -2.80 12.24
C ALA A 67 19.28 -2.88 11.94
N ILE A 68 18.66 -1.78 11.51
CA ILE A 68 17.25 -1.73 11.09
C ILE A 68 16.98 -2.74 9.97
N ALA A 69 17.83 -2.77 8.94
CA ALA A 69 17.66 -3.72 7.84
C ALA A 69 17.73 -5.18 8.32
N ARG A 70 18.70 -5.51 9.21
CA ARG A 70 18.83 -6.86 9.78
C ARG A 70 17.61 -7.25 10.62
N ASP A 71 17.07 -6.33 11.41
CA ASP A 71 15.88 -6.59 12.23
C ASP A 71 14.66 -6.87 11.33
N VAL A 72 14.44 -6.10 10.27
CA VAL A 72 13.37 -6.35 9.29
C VAL A 72 13.52 -7.71 8.63
N ILE A 73 14.71 -8.06 8.15
CA ILE A 73 14.99 -9.37 7.51
C ILE A 73 14.69 -10.51 8.49
N LYS A 74 15.13 -10.38 9.75
CA LYS A 74 14.90 -11.35 10.81
C LYS A 74 13.41 -11.52 11.12
N GLU A 75 12.68 -10.41 11.35
CA GLU A 75 11.25 -10.42 11.65
C GLU A 75 10.41 -11.02 10.54
N THR A 76 10.84 -10.84 9.29
CA THR A 76 10.21 -11.44 8.11
C THR A 76 10.39 -12.95 8.07
N GLY A 77 11.43 -13.50 8.74
CA GLY A 77 11.69 -14.93 8.86
C GLY A 77 12.84 -15.45 7.99
N TYR A 78 13.69 -14.56 7.49
CA TYR A 78 14.94 -14.94 6.83
C TYR A 78 16.05 -15.03 7.88
N ASP A 79 16.03 -16.13 8.64
CA ASP A 79 16.88 -16.38 9.82
C ASP A 79 17.78 -17.61 9.67
N ASN A 80 17.76 -18.24 8.50
CA ASN A 80 18.56 -19.43 8.17
C ASN A 80 19.29 -19.24 6.83
N SER A 81 20.61 -19.47 6.82
CA SER A 81 21.45 -19.38 5.63
C SER A 81 21.06 -20.34 4.50
N ASP A 82 20.38 -21.45 4.82
CA ASP A 82 19.89 -22.41 3.83
C ASP A 82 18.82 -21.81 2.89
N TYR A 83 18.23 -20.67 3.29
CA TYR A 83 17.29 -19.93 2.44
C TYR A 83 17.98 -19.05 1.38
N GLY A 84 19.34 -19.06 1.36
CA GLY A 84 20.14 -18.24 0.45
C GLY A 84 20.12 -16.74 0.72
N PHE A 85 19.44 -16.33 1.80
CA PHE A 85 19.32 -14.97 2.29
C PHE A 85 19.00 -15.02 3.78
N ASP A 86 19.83 -14.43 4.62
CA ASP A 86 19.60 -14.38 6.08
C ASP A 86 20.15 -13.10 6.72
N TYR A 87 19.54 -12.69 7.82
CA TYR A 87 19.84 -11.42 8.49
C TYR A 87 21.26 -11.34 9.09
N LYS A 88 21.92 -12.48 9.39
CA LYS A 88 23.26 -12.50 10.00
C LYS A 88 24.36 -12.33 8.97
N THR A 89 24.21 -12.99 7.82
CA THR A 89 25.28 -13.18 6.84
C THR A 89 25.16 -12.32 5.60
N CYS A 90 23.95 -11.79 5.29
CA CYS A 90 23.81 -10.91 4.13
C CYS A 90 24.63 -9.63 4.29
N ALA A 91 25.24 -9.16 3.21
CA ALA A 91 25.91 -7.88 3.15
C ALA A 91 24.86 -6.75 3.19
N ILE A 92 25.06 -5.75 4.04
CA ILE A 92 24.26 -4.51 4.05
C ILE A 92 25.16 -3.38 3.63
N LEU A 93 24.86 -2.77 2.48
CA LEU A 93 25.57 -1.63 1.93
C LEU A 93 24.68 -0.40 2.01
N THR A 94 25.27 0.75 2.28
CA THR A 94 24.57 2.04 2.32
C THR A 94 25.28 3.07 1.46
N THR A 95 24.51 3.81 0.66
CA THR A 95 24.98 4.97 -0.10
C THR A 95 23.90 6.06 -0.03
N LEU A 96 24.07 6.99 0.90
CA LEU A 96 23.07 8.00 1.24
C LEU A 96 23.69 9.38 1.16
N ASP A 97 23.06 10.24 0.38
CA ASP A 97 23.44 11.63 0.21
C ASP A 97 22.47 12.57 0.94
N LYS A 98 22.79 13.86 0.99
CA LYS A 98 21.85 14.89 1.45
C LYS A 98 20.96 15.32 0.29
N GLN A 99 19.71 15.69 0.61
CA GLN A 99 18.79 16.26 -0.39
C GLN A 99 19.42 17.48 -1.07
N SER A 100 19.18 17.61 -2.39
CA SER A 100 19.61 18.77 -3.17
C SER A 100 19.06 20.07 -2.58
N PRO A 101 19.92 21.12 -2.41
CA PRO A 101 19.47 22.44 -1.98
C PRO A 101 18.44 23.07 -2.91
N ASP A 102 18.49 22.78 -4.22
CA ASP A 102 17.57 23.32 -5.20
C ASP A 102 16.15 22.78 -5.00
N ILE A 103 16.02 21.50 -4.66
CA ILE A 103 14.73 20.89 -4.31
C ILE A 103 14.22 21.46 -2.99
N ALA A 104 15.07 21.60 -1.98
CA ALA A 104 14.70 22.11 -0.67
C ALA A 104 14.09 23.52 -0.74
N MET A 105 14.64 24.43 -1.58
CA MET A 105 14.09 25.79 -1.75
C MET A 105 12.61 25.81 -2.17
N GLY A 106 12.20 24.92 -3.08
CA GLY A 106 10.83 24.86 -3.57
C GLY A 106 9.86 24.22 -2.57
N VAL A 107 10.36 23.27 -1.78
CA VAL A 107 9.55 22.55 -0.79
C VAL A 107 9.37 23.36 0.50
N ASP A 108 10.42 24.01 0.97
CA ASP A 108 10.41 24.73 2.25
C ASP A 108 9.68 26.08 2.17
N ASN A 109 9.48 26.62 0.96
CA ASN A 109 8.78 27.88 0.74
C ASN A 109 7.99 27.84 -0.57
N ALA A 110 6.70 27.57 -0.47
CA ALA A 110 5.80 27.48 -1.62
C ALA A 110 5.77 28.79 -2.43
N LEU A 111 5.52 28.66 -3.73
CA LEU A 111 5.46 29.79 -4.66
C LEU A 111 4.49 30.87 -4.19
N GLU A 112 3.32 30.47 -3.68
CA GLU A 112 2.26 31.37 -3.22
C GLU A 112 2.61 32.16 -1.97
N GLY A 113 3.49 31.62 -1.10
CA GLY A 113 3.92 32.28 0.14
C GLY A 113 5.10 33.25 -0.03
N ARG A 114 5.80 33.26 -1.18
CA ARG A 114 7.02 34.03 -1.38
C ARG A 114 6.80 35.55 -1.32
N ASP A 115 5.64 36.00 -1.79
CA ASP A 115 5.32 37.44 -1.83
C ASP A 115 4.68 37.97 -0.53
N ASN A 116 4.13 37.07 0.31
CA ASN A 116 3.35 37.44 1.51
C ASN A 116 4.00 37.07 2.83
N ASN A 117 5.23 36.54 2.84
CA ASN A 117 5.87 35.96 4.03
C ASN A 117 5.04 34.88 4.77
N GLU A 118 4.09 34.25 4.09
CA GLU A 118 3.37 33.10 4.61
C GLU A 118 4.17 31.84 4.29
N PHE A 119 4.65 31.18 5.33
CA PHE A 119 5.39 29.93 5.21
C PHE A 119 4.40 28.77 5.00
N ASP A 120 4.20 28.37 3.76
CA ASP A 120 3.50 27.13 3.43
C ASP A 120 4.47 26.19 2.69
N THR A 121 4.25 24.88 2.85
CA THR A 121 5.06 23.86 2.21
C THR A 121 4.56 23.65 0.78
N GLY A 122 5.43 23.86 -0.20
CA GLY A 122 5.15 23.48 -1.58
C GLY A 122 5.19 21.97 -1.78
N ALA A 123 4.55 21.48 -2.83
CA ALA A 123 4.64 20.07 -3.20
C ALA A 123 6.10 19.67 -3.47
N GLY A 124 6.52 18.53 -2.93
CA GLY A 124 7.91 18.03 -3.06
C GLY A 124 8.26 17.56 -4.46
N ASP A 125 7.29 17.34 -5.30
CA ASP A 125 7.42 16.98 -6.71
C ASP A 125 6.16 17.35 -7.49
N GLN A 126 6.21 17.28 -8.80
CA GLN A 126 5.04 17.22 -9.67
C GLN A 126 4.48 15.81 -9.70
N GLY A 127 3.18 15.66 -9.99
CA GLY A 127 2.61 14.33 -10.18
C GLY A 127 1.09 14.30 -10.09
N MET A 128 0.55 13.13 -10.37
CA MET A 128 -0.87 12.80 -10.23
C MET A 128 -1.00 11.66 -9.21
N MET A 129 -1.84 11.85 -8.20
CA MET A 129 -2.10 10.89 -7.14
C MET A 129 -3.57 10.53 -7.14
N PHE A 130 -3.86 9.26 -6.86
CA PHE A 130 -5.21 8.72 -6.97
C PHE A 130 -5.69 8.15 -5.64
N GLY A 131 -6.97 8.34 -5.37
CA GLY A 131 -7.71 7.68 -4.32
C GLY A 131 -8.91 6.94 -4.92
N TYR A 132 -9.25 5.79 -4.36
CA TYR A 132 -10.41 5.02 -4.77
C TYR A 132 -11.16 4.46 -3.55
N ALA A 133 -12.47 4.32 -3.68
CA ALA A 133 -13.31 3.59 -2.75
C ALA A 133 -14.52 3.00 -3.49
N CYS A 134 -15.05 1.89 -2.98
CA CYS A 134 -16.30 1.28 -3.45
C CYS A 134 -17.00 0.55 -2.30
N ASP A 135 -18.27 0.23 -2.49
CA ASP A 135 -19.14 -0.40 -1.49
C ASP A 135 -19.11 -1.95 -1.51
N GLU A 136 -18.02 -2.54 -2.05
CA GLU A 136 -17.91 -3.99 -2.16
C GLU A 136 -17.51 -4.69 -0.85
N THR A 137 -16.85 -3.98 0.07
CA THR A 137 -16.40 -4.50 1.37
C THR A 137 -16.65 -3.48 2.48
N GLU A 138 -16.60 -3.91 3.74
CA GLU A 138 -16.80 -3.04 4.91
C GLU A 138 -15.76 -1.92 5.01
N GLU A 139 -14.53 -2.20 4.61
CA GLU A 139 -13.45 -1.21 4.55
C GLU A 139 -13.52 -0.28 3.34
N LEU A 140 -14.55 -0.47 2.48
CA LEU A 140 -14.78 0.28 1.25
C LEU A 140 -13.61 0.12 0.23
N MET A 141 -13.20 -1.12 0.03
CA MET A 141 -12.17 -1.54 -0.91
C MET A 141 -12.75 -2.51 -1.96
N PRO A 142 -12.10 -2.64 -3.12
CA PRO A 142 -12.47 -3.69 -4.07
C PRO A 142 -12.27 -5.09 -3.47
N LEU A 143 -13.25 -5.97 -3.66
CA LEU A 143 -13.27 -7.31 -3.08
C LEU A 143 -12.05 -8.15 -3.50
N THR A 144 -11.61 -8.02 -4.76
CA THR A 144 -10.49 -8.78 -5.29
C THR A 144 -9.20 -8.54 -4.54
N ILE A 145 -8.83 -7.27 -4.31
CA ILE A 145 -7.59 -6.93 -3.59
C ILE A 145 -7.72 -7.18 -2.10
N SER A 146 -8.88 -6.93 -1.51
CA SER A 146 -9.17 -7.20 -0.10
C SER A 146 -8.95 -8.68 0.22
N LEU A 147 -9.51 -9.59 -0.57
CA LEU A 147 -9.32 -11.04 -0.40
C LEU A 147 -7.89 -11.48 -0.69
N ALA A 148 -7.22 -10.91 -1.70
CA ALA A 148 -5.83 -11.22 -1.99
C ALA A 148 -4.92 -10.82 -0.80
N HIS A 149 -5.13 -9.65 -0.19
CA HIS A 149 -4.42 -9.24 1.03
C HIS A 149 -4.72 -10.15 2.21
N ALA A 150 -5.98 -10.47 2.45
CA ALA A 150 -6.40 -11.35 3.53
C ALA A 150 -5.73 -12.73 3.43
N LEU A 151 -5.68 -13.31 2.23
CA LEU A 151 -5.01 -14.58 1.95
C LEU A 151 -3.49 -14.50 2.19
N SER A 152 -2.81 -13.44 1.71
CA SER A 152 -1.37 -13.24 1.94
C SER A 152 -1.05 -13.06 3.43
N LYS A 153 -1.90 -12.31 4.16
CA LYS A 153 -1.78 -12.12 5.60
C LYS A 153 -2.00 -13.43 6.38
N LYS A 154 -3.02 -14.22 5.99
CA LYS A 154 -3.27 -15.54 6.58
C LYS A 154 -2.14 -16.52 6.32
N LEU A 155 -1.60 -16.54 5.08
CA LEU A 155 -0.46 -17.38 4.72
C LEU A 155 0.75 -17.09 5.62
N THR A 156 1.04 -15.82 5.86
CA THR A 156 2.09 -15.40 6.81
C THR A 156 1.77 -15.81 8.25
N ALA A 157 0.52 -15.67 8.68
CA ALA A 157 0.11 -16.01 10.04
C ALA A 157 0.29 -17.49 10.35
N VAL A 158 -0.16 -18.40 9.46
CA VAL A 158 -0.02 -19.85 9.66
C VAL A 158 1.45 -20.32 9.60
N ARG A 159 2.31 -19.60 8.86
CA ARG A 159 3.76 -19.82 8.88
C ARG A 159 4.36 -19.41 10.22
N LYS A 160 4.12 -18.18 10.67
CA LYS A 160 4.71 -17.62 11.91
C LYS A 160 4.21 -18.33 13.17
N SER A 161 2.97 -18.79 13.19
CA SER A 161 2.42 -19.58 14.30
C SER A 161 2.96 -21.02 14.35
N GLY A 162 3.56 -21.51 13.26
CA GLY A 162 3.95 -22.91 13.13
C GLY A 162 2.79 -23.86 12.83
N GLU A 163 1.61 -23.36 12.49
CA GLU A 163 0.46 -24.18 12.05
C GLU A 163 0.75 -24.93 10.76
N ILE A 164 1.55 -24.30 9.87
CA ILE A 164 2.13 -24.95 8.69
C ILE A 164 3.66 -24.73 8.74
N PRO A 165 4.41 -25.61 9.45
CA PRO A 165 5.82 -25.35 9.86
C PRO A 165 6.83 -25.46 8.72
N TYR A 166 6.42 -25.91 7.56
CA TYR A 166 7.29 -26.06 6.38
C TYR A 166 7.15 -24.88 5.39
N LEU A 167 6.26 -23.91 5.65
CA LEU A 167 6.21 -22.71 4.82
C LEU A 167 7.42 -21.81 5.09
N LEU A 168 7.88 -21.15 4.02
CA LEU A 168 8.96 -20.18 4.04
C LEU A 168 8.41 -18.78 3.73
N PRO A 169 9.21 -17.69 3.91
CA PRO A 169 8.65 -16.33 3.94
C PRO A 169 8.02 -15.84 2.65
N ASP A 170 8.52 -16.25 1.47
CA ASP A 170 8.05 -15.74 0.18
C ASP A 170 6.74 -16.40 -0.25
N GLY A 171 5.83 -15.58 -0.77
CA GLY A 171 4.56 -16.07 -1.26
C GLY A 171 3.75 -14.99 -1.98
N LYS A 172 2.85 -15.47 -2.84
CA LYS A 172 1.91 -14.64 -3.62
C LYS A 172 0.53 -15.22 -3.57
N THR A 173 -0.47 -14.36 -3.62
CA THR A 173 -1.88 -14.73 -3.74
C THR A 173 -2.53 -13.95 -4.86
N GLN A 174 -3.52 -14.55 -5.51
CA GLN A 174 -4.30 -13.91 -6.55
C GLN A 174 -5.74 -14.36 -6.44
N VAL A 175 -6.67 -13.45 -6.57
CA VAL A 175 -8.11 -13.73 -6.52
C VAL A 175 -8.78 -13.18 -7.76
N THR A 176 -9.52 -14.04 -8.47
CA THR A 176 -10.36 -13.68 -9.59
C THR A 176 -11.81 -13.79 -9.16
N VAL A 177 -12.54 -12.69 -9.24
CA VAL A 177 -13.97 -12.58 -8.92
C VAL A 177 -14.78 -12.47 -10.20
N GLU A 178 -15.89 -13.20 -10.29
CA GLU A 178 -16.92 -13.01 -11.30
C GLU A 178 -17.87 -11.91 -10.82
N TYR A 179 -18.08 -10.91 -11.66
CA TYR A 179 -19.00 -9.80 -11.43
C TYR A 179 -20.25 -9.93 -12.29
N ASN A 180 -21.39 -9.56 -11.72
CA ASN A 180 -22.64 -9.42 -12.43
C ASN A 180 -22.64 -8.25 -13.41
N GLU A 181 -23.65 -8.16 -14.26
CA GLU A 181 -23.80 -7.06 -15.23
C GLU A 181 -23.89 -5.66 -14.60
N ASP A 182 -24.39 -5.59 -13.35
CA ASP A 182 -24.48 -4.34 -12.58
C ASP A 182 -23.20 -3.97 -11.82
N GLY A 183 -22.15 -4.79 -11.96
CA GLY A 183 -20.86 -4.58 -11.31
C GLY A 183 -20.78 -5.11 -9.87
N THR A 184 -21.80 -5.83 -9.38
CA THR A 184 -21.74 -6.47 -8.06
C THR A 184 -20.97 -7.78 -8.09
N PRO A 185 -20.16 -8.11 -7.07
CA PRO A 185 -19.49 -9.41 -6.96
C PRO A 185 -20.50 -10.56 -6.92
N SER A 186 -20.25 -11.65 -7.63
CA SER A 186 -21.11 -12.83 -7.70
C SER A 186 -20.49 -14.04 -7.00
N ARG A 187 -19.28 -14.44 -7.41
CA ARG A 187 -18.55 -15.59 -6.90
C ARG A 187 -17.06 -15.48 -7.17
N ILE A 188 -16.28 -16.29 -6.51
CA ILE A 188 -14.87 -16.43 -6.82
C ILE A 188 -14.69 -17.49 -7.91
N ASP A 189 -14.10 -17.09 -9.04
CA ASP A 189 -13.77 -18.01 -10.12
C ASP A 189 -12.49 -18.78 -9.84
N THR A 190 -11.43 -18.05 -9.42
CA THR A 190 -10.10 -18.64 -9.23
C THR A 190 -9.38 -18.04 -8.03
N VAL A 191 -8.76 -18.89 -7.22
CA VAL A 191 -7.78 -18.52 -6.20
C VAL A 191 -6.44 -19.15 -6.56
N VAL A 192 -5.39 -18.34 -6.65
CA VAL A 192 -4.01 -18.82 -6.83
C VAL A 192 -3.23 -18.51 -5.56
N VAL A 193 -2.51 -19.51 -5.04
CA VAL A 193 -1.56 -19.32 -3.94
C VAL A 193 -0.23 -19.95 -4.35
N SER A 194 0.81 -19.13 -4.41
CA SER A 194 2.19 -19.58 -4.57
C SER A 194 2.92 -19.33 -3.25
N SER A 195 3.41 -20.38 -2.61
CA SER A 195 4.10 -20.29 -1.32
C SER A 195 5.42 -21.02 -1.35
N GLN A 196 6.47 -20.35 -0.93
CA GLN A 196 7.77 -20.97 -0.71
C GLN A 196 7.67 -22.00 0.42
N HIS A 197 8.32 -23.15 0.27
CA HIS A 197 8.23 -24.26 1.21
C HIS A 197 9.54 -25.04 1.30
N LYS A 198 9.72 -25.81 2.37
CA LYS A 198 10.84 -26.75 2.54
C LYS A 198 10.79 -27.87 1.49
N ALA A 199 11.95 -28.40 1.16
CA ALA A 199 12.11 -29.35 0.05
C ALA A 199 11.48 -30.73 0.29
N ASP A 200 11.22 -31.08 1.55
CA ASP A 200 10.74 -32.38 2.02
C ASP A 200 9.20 -32.51 2.08
N VAL A 201 8.46 -31.45 1.76
CA VAL A 201 6.99 -31.50 1.72
C VAL A 201 6.48 -31.91 0.33
N THR A 202 5.45 -32.76 0.30
CA THR A 202 4.82 -33.16 -0.97
C THR A 202 3.84 -32.08 -1.45
N GLN A 203 3.59 -32.08 -2.77
CA GLN A 203 2.64 -31.14 -3.36
C GLN A 203 1.20 -31.39 -2.88
N GLU A 204 0.84 -32.66 -2.64
CA GLU A 204 -0.48 -33.05 -2.11
C GLU A 204 -0.70 -32.50 -0.70
N GLN A 205 0.30 -32.63 0.18
CA GLN A 205 0.24 -32.10 1.55
C GLN A 205 0.14 -30.58 1.55
N LEU A 206 1.01 -29.91 0.77
CA LEU A 206 0.99 -28.45 0.65
C LEU A 206 -0.38 -27.95 0.15
N ARG A 207 -0.92 -28.60 -0.90
CA ARG A 207 -2.22 -28.23 -1.46
C ARG A 207 -3.34 -28.40 -0.43
N ALA A 208 -3.40 -29.52 0.27
CA ALA A 208 -4.42 -29.76 1.29
C ALA A 208 -4.36 -28.74 2.42
N ASP A 209 -3.17 -28.49 2.98
CA ASP A 209 -3.00 -27.54 4.07
C ASP A 209 -3.35 -26.10 3.67
N ILE A 210 -2.94 -25.64 2.48
CA ILE A 210 -3.25 -24.29 2.00
C ILE A 210 -4.77 -24.14 1.76
N ILE A 211 -5.44 -25.13 1.18
CA ILE A 211 -6.88 -25.06 0.97
C ILE A 211 -7.61 -24.99 2.32
N GLU A 212 -7.32 -25.90 3.24
CA GLU A 212 -8.08 -26.02 4.50
C GLU A 212 -7.74 -24.90 5.50
N LYS A 213 -6.44 -24.53 5.64
CA LYS A 213 -5.99 -23.63 6.70
C LYS A 213 -5.84 -22.17 6.25
N VAL A 214 -5.75 -21.92 4.94
CA VAL A 214 -5.59 -20.57 4.40
C VAL A 214 -6.83 -20.15 3.63
N ILE A 215 -7.23 -20.87 2.57
CA ILE A 215 -8.31 -20.40 1.69
C ILE A 215 -9.65 -20.47 2.39
N LYS A 216 -10.07 -21.65 2.86
CA LYS A 216 -11.39 -21.85 3.49
C LYS A 216 -11.57 -21.10 4.81
N THR A 217 -10.49 -20.73 5.48
CA THR A 217 -10.56 -19.94 6.72
C THR A 217 -10.58 -18.42 6.48
N THR A 218 -10.37 -17.99 5.24
CA THR A 218 -10.24 -16.58 4.88
C THR A 218 -11.35 -16.11 3.95
N VAL A 219 -11.69 -16.93 2.97
CA VAL A 219 -12.72 -16.61 1.97
C VAL A 219 -14.10 -17.02 2.50
N PRO A 220 -15.11 -16.14 2.45
CA PRO A 220 -16.47 -16.50 2.82
C PRO A 220 -17.01 -17.67 1.98
N ASP A 221 -17.61 -18.66 2.64
CA ASP A 221 -18.19 -19.84 1.98
C ASP A 221 -19.23 -19.47 0.91
N SER A 222 -19.96 -18.36 1.10
CA SER A 222 -20.96 -17.87 0.15
C SER A 222 -20.37 -17.42 -1.20
N LEU A 223 -19.08 -17.19 -1.27
CA LEU A 223 -18.37 -16.81 -2.50
C LEU A 223 -17.68 -17.99 -3.20
N LEU A 224 -17.60 -19.15 -2.53
CA LEU A 224 -16.98 -20.37 -3.07
C LEU A 224 -18.07 -21.33 -3.56
N ASP A 225 -17.81 -22.00 -4.66
CA ASP A 225 -18.66 -23.05 -5.18
C ASP A 225 -17.82 -24.22 -5.77
N GLU A 226 -18.48 -25.25 -6.28
CA GLU A 226 -17.86 -26.43 -6.88
C GLU A 226 -17.02 -26.13 -8.12
N ASN A 227 -17.27 -24.98 -8.77
CA ASN A 227 -16.56 -24.53 -9.97
C ASN A 227 -15.36 -23.62 -9.64
N THR A 228 -15.17 -23.24 -8.36
CA THR A 228 -14.05 -22.40 -7.94
C THR A 228 -12.74 -23.15 -8.12
N LYS A 229 -11.85 -22.60 -8.92
CA LYS A 229 -10.53 -23.18 -9.20
C LYS A 229 -9.54 -22.76 -8.10
N MET A 230 -8.90 -23.74 -7.46
CA MET A 230 -7.86 -23.52 -6.44
C MET A 230 -6.52 -24.01 -6.98
N LEU A 231 -5.64 -23.08 -7.37
CA LEU A 231 -4.35 -23.34 -7.96
C LEU A 231 -3.25 -23.07 -6.93
N ILE A 232 -2.68 -24.15 -6.36
CA ILE A 232 -1.64 -24.07 -5.33
C ILE A 232 -0.32 -24.51 -5.93
N ASN A 233 0.69 -23.62 -5.91
CA ASN A 233 1.99 -23.83 -6.53
C ASN A 233 1.87 -24.52 -7.92
N PRO A 234 1.19 -23.88 -8.89
CA PRO A 234 0.90 -24.56 -10.17
C PRO A 234 2.16 -24.99 -10.95
N THR A 235 3.32 -24.44 -10.61
CA THR A 235 4.63 -24.90 -11.14
C THR A 235 5.15 -26.19 -10.48
N GLY A 236 4.48 -26.65 -9.41
CA GLY A 236 4.80 -27.88 -8.67
C GLY A 236 5.79 -27.71 -7.53
N ARG A 237 6.82 -26.87 -7.64
CA ARG A 237 7.86 -26.70 -6.62
C ARG A 237 8.25 -25.24 -6.46
N PHE A 238 8.29 -24.75 -5.19
CA PHE A 238 8.75 -23.40 -4.87
C PHE A 238 9.64 -23.45 -3.61
N VAL A 239 10.83 -23.97 -3.73
CA VAL A 239 11.82 -24.09 -2.64
C VAL A 239 12.79 -22.93 -2.64
N VAL A 240 13.30 -22.54 -3.81
CA VAL A 240 14.13 -21.33 -3.96
C VAL A 240 13.19 -20.14 -4.13
N GLY A 241 13.27 -19.19 -3.21
CA GLY A 241 12.44 -17.99 -3.19
C GLY A 241 13.13 -16.86 -2.41
N GLY A 242 12.38 -15.79 -2.14
CA GLY A 242 12.94 -14.60 -1.54
C GLY A 242 14.01 -13.94 -2.43
N PRO A 243 14.90 -13.10 -1.88
CA PRO A 243 15.95 -12.41 -2.64
C PRO A 243 16.92 -13.31 -3.39
N GLN A 244 16.98 -14.60 -3.05
CA GLN A 244 17.74 -15.58 -3.83
C GLN A 244 17.02 -15.98 -5.12
N GLY A 245 15.69 -16.04 -5.09
CA GLY A 245 14.88 -16.45 -6.25
C GLY A 245 14.63 -15.31 -7.22
N ASP A 246 14.41 -14.10 -6.69
CA ASP A 246 14.12 -12.89 -7.46
C ASP A 246 14.62 -11.65 -6.70
N SER A 247 15.15 -10.68 -7.42
CA SER A 247 15.62 -9.43 -6.81
C SER A 247 14.45 -8.53 -6.43
N GLY A 248 14.56 -7.87 -5.27
CA GLY A 248 13.60 -6.89 -4.77
C GLY A 248 14.08 -5.46 -4.92
N LEU A 249 13.12 -4.55 -5.10
CA LEU A 249 13.32 -3.10 -5.03
C LEU A 249 12.13 -2.43 -4.34
N THR A 250 12.42 -1.34 -3.62
CA THR A 250 11.38 -0.45 -3.08
C THR A 250 10.50 0.10 -4.21
N GLY A 251 9.18 0.09 -4.00
CA GLY A 251 8.23 0.71 -4.91
C GLY A 251 7.90 -0.11 -6.17
N ARG A 252 8.14 -1.42 -6.20
CA ARG A 252 7.79 -2.28 -7.34
C ARG A 252 6.46 -3.03 -7.19
N LYS A 253 5.70 -2.79 -6.13
CA LYS A 253 4.39 -3.40 -5.87
C LYS A 253 3.27 -2.35 -5.71
N ILE A 254 3.33 -1.27 -6.51
CA ILE A 254 2.41 -0.13 -6.39
C ILE A 254 0.94 -0.50 -6.57
N ILE A 255 0.62 -1.48 -7.40
CA ILE A 255 -0.76 -1.96 -7.61
C ILE A 255 -1.24 -2.76 -6.39
N VAL A 256 -0.35 -3.57 -5.78
CA VAL A 256 -0.61 -4.28 -4.52
C VAL A 256 -0.78 -3.29 -3.36
N ASP A 257 0.00 -2.22 -3.35
CA ASP A 257 -0.05 -1.19 -2.30
C ASP A 257 -1.32 -0.36 -2.33
N THR A 258 -2.04 -0.33 -3.45
CA THR A 258 -3.21 0.51 -3.67
C THR A 258 -4.49 -0.31 -3.85
N TYR A 259 -5.04 -0.40 -5.05
CA TYR A 259 -6.41 -0.88 -5.28
C TYR A 259 -6.49 -2.16 -6.13
N GLY A 260 -5.37 -2.87 -6.33
CA GLY A 260 -5.34 -4.13 -7.08
C GLY A 260 -5.68 -3.99 -8.57
N GLY A 261 -5.58 -2.78 -9.13
CA GLY A 261 -5.87 -2.50 -10.54
C GLY A 261 -7.32 -2.07 -10.83
N VAL A 262 -8.22 -2.06 -9.83
CA VAL A 262 -9.59 -1.55 -9.99
C VAL A 262 -9.59 -0.03 -10.10
N GLY A 263 -8.93 0.65 -9.19
CA GLY A 263 -8.66 2.09 -9.26
C GLY A 263 -7.24 2.35 -9.76
N ARG A 264 -6.99 3.55 -10.26
CA ARG A 264 -5.65 3.98 -10.67
C ARG A 264 -4.72 4.04 -9.45
N GLY A 265 -3.45 3.76 -9.68
CA GLY A 265 -2.36 3.96 -8.72
C GLY A 265 -1.45 5.09 -9.18
N GLY A 266 -0.78 5.72 -8.22
CA GLY A 266 0.21 6.77 -8.47
C GLY A 266 1.64 6.30 -8.22
N GLY A 267 2.47 7.17 -7.62
CA GLY A 267 3.85 6.88 -7.26
C GLY A 267 4.00 5.86 -6.13
N ALA A 268 5.22 5.39 -5.93
CA ALA A 268 5.57 4.51 -4.83
C ALA A 268 5.57 5.26 -3.48
N PHE A 269 5.23 4.56 -2.40
CA PHE A 269 5.06 5.15 -1.07
C PHE A 269 6.26 4.93 -0.15
N SER A 270 6.74 3.69 -0.05
CA SER A 270 7.72 3.28 0.95
C SER A 270 9.02 4.06 0.84
N GLY A 271 9.61 4.42 1.99
CA GLY A 271 10.83 5.18 2.08
C GLY A 271 10.70 6.70 1.90
N LYS A 272 9.51 7.21 1.59
CA LYS A 272 9.23 8.63 1.38
C LYS A 272 8.62 9.27 2.63
N ASP A 273 9.18 10.39 3.09
CA ASP A 273 8.59 11.20 4.16
C ASP A 273 7.32 11.93 3.67
N PRO A 274 6.45 12.43 4.60
CA PRO A 274 5.16 13.02 4.24
C PRO A 274 5.20 14.25 3.34
N THR A 275 6.34 14.90 3.11
CA THR A 275 6.44 16.02 2.18
C THR A 275 6.39 15.59 0.72
N LYS A 276 6.62 14.31 0.45
CA LYS A 276 6.46 13.71 -0.88
C LYS A 276 4.99 13.46 -1.15
N VAL A 277 4.42 14.22 -2.08
CA VAL A 277 3.00 14.16 -2.45
C VAL A 277 2.59 12.81 -3.02
N ASP A 278 3.51 12.06 -3.63
CA ASP A 278 3.29 10.66 -4.03
C ASP A 278 2.67 9.82 -2.90
N ARG A 279 3.09 10.07 -1.66
CA ARG A 279 2.58 9.38 -0.49
C ARG A 279 1.43 10.15 0.17
N SER A 280 1.65 11.39 0.58
CA SER A 280 0.69 12.16 1.36
C SER A 280 -0.59 12.46 0.60
N ALA A 281 -0.50 12.87 -0.66
CA ALA A 281 -1.67 13.17 -1.47
C ALA A 281 -2.43 11.91 -1.92
N ALA A 282 -1.76 10.77 -2.10
CA ALA A 282 -2.45 9.50 -2.33
C ALA A 282 -3.28 9.08 -1.12
N TYR A 283 -2.78 9.27 0.10
CA TYR A 283 -3.55 9.03 1.32
C TYR A 283 -4.72 10.02 1.47
N ALA A 284 -4.49 11.30 1.15
CA ALA A 284 -5.57 12.30 1.15
C ALA A 284 -6.65 11.97 0.11
N ALA A 285 -6.27 11.58 -1.10
CA ALA A 285 -7.20 11.16 -2.15
C ALA A 285 -8.02 9.93 -1.72
N ARG A 286 -7.41 8.94 -1.02
CA ARG A 286 -8.14 7.83 -0.40
C ARG A 286 -9.13 8.31 0.65
N HIS A 287 -8.72 9.22 1.54
CA HIS A 287 -9.59 9.77 2.56
C HIS A 287 -10.82 10.46 1.95
N VAL A 288 -10.62 11.25 0.89
CA VAL A 288 -11.70 11.89 0.14
C VAL A 288 -12.63 10.83 -0.48
N ALA A 289 -12.11 9.91 -1.26
CA ALA A 289 -12.90 8.88 -1.94
C ALA A 289 -13.70 8.03 -0.94
N LYS A 290 -13.06 7.63 0.17
CA LYS A 290 -13.72 6.85 1.22
C LYS A 290 -14.87 7.59 1.88
N ASN A 291 -14.72 8.87 2.17
CA ASN A 291 -15.78 9.69 2.77
C ASN A 291 -16.93 9.92 1.79
N ILE A 292 -16.69 10.06 0.49
CA ILE A 292 -17.74 10.17 -0.54
C ILE A 292 -18.60 8.88 -0.55
N VAL A 293 -17.98 7.71 -0.57
CA VAL A 293 -18.70 6.43 -0.59
C VAL A 293 -19.39 6.17 0.75
N ALA A 294 -18.72 6.42 1.88
CA ALA A 294 -19.30 6.27 3.21
C ALA A 294 -20.49 7.19 3.45
N ALA A 295 -20.52 8.38 2.84
CA ALA A 295 -21.65 9.30 2.88
C ALA A 295 -22.84 8.84 2.03
N GLY A 296 -22.72 7.75 1.25
CA GLY A 296 -23.73 7.30 0.30
C GLY A 296 -23.89 8.23 -0.91
N ILE A 297 -22.93 9.10 -1.18
CA ILE A 297 -22.93 10.02 -2.33
C ILE A 297 -22.70 9.25 -3.62
N ALA A 298 -21.90 8.19 -3.60
CA ALA A 298 -21.66 7.30 -4.72
C ALA A 298 -21.40 5.87 -4.23
N LYS A 299 -21.62 4.85 -5.09
CA LYS A 299 -21.26 3.46 -4.79
C LYS A 299 -19.77 3.19 -4.99
N ARG A 300 -19.14 3.93 -5.90
CA ARG A 300 -17.71 3.91 -6.16
C ARG A 300 -17.24 5.30 -6.58
N CYS A 301 -16.02 5.62 -6.22
CA CYS A 301 -15.46 6.94 -6.47
C CYS A 301 -13.97 6.85 -6.67
N GLU A 302 -13.46 7.48 -7.72
CA GLU A 302 -12.05 7.76 -7.91
C GLU A 302 -11.80 9.26 -7.79
N VAL A 303 -10.73 9.63 -7.10
CA VAL A 303 -10.29 11.01 -6.92
C VAL A 303 -8.88 11.14 -7.44
N GLU A 304 -8.63 12.12 -8.33
CA GLU A 304 -7.31 12.49 -8.80
C GLU A 304 -6.92 13.85 -8.21
N LEU A 305 -5.73 13.91 -7.64
CA LEU A 305 -5.08 15.14 -7.20
C LEU A 305 -3.80 15.33 -8.00
N ALA A 306 -3.60 16.51 -8.60
CA ALA A 306 -2.38 16.83 -9.34
C ALA A 306 -1.67 18.02 -8.72
N TYR A 307 -0.33 17.96 -8.66
CA TYR A 307 0.52 19.00 -8.10
C TYR A 307 1.63 19.40 -9.07
N ALA A 308 2.10 20.63 -8.92
CA ALA A 308 3.34 21.12 -9.50
C ALA A 308 4.39 21.29 -8.37
N ILE A 309 5.65 20.96 -8.67
CA ILE A 309 6.73 21.11 -7.68
C ILE A 309 6.82 22.54 -7.16
N GLY A 310 6.94 22.70 -5.84
CA GLY A 310 7.06 23.99 -5.19
C GLY A 310 5.76 24.81 -5.11
N VAL A 311 4.61 24.25 -5.53
CA VAL A 311 3.29 24.88 -5.46
C VAL A 311 2.46 24.20 -4.36
N ALA A 312 1.80 24.97 -3.49
CA ALA A 312 1.02 24.41 -2.39
C ALA A 312 -0.37 23.96 -2.84
N GLN A 313 -1.04 24.74 -3.67
CA GLN A 313 -2.38 24.39 -4.14
C GLN A 313 -2.31 23.27 -5.19
N PRO A 314 -3.20 22.26 -5.15
CA PRO A 314 -3.29 21.30 -6.24
C PRO A 314 -3.67 22.03 -7.54
N VAL A 315 -3.02 21.67 -8.66
CA VAL A 315 -3.34 22.22 -9.99
C VAL A 315 -4.65 21.68 -10.55
N SER A 316 -5.07 20.49 -10.09
CA SER A 316 -6.40 19.94 -10.35
C SER A 316 -6.89 19.03 -9.24
N VAL A 317 -8.21 19.00 -9.06
CA VAL A 317 -8.96 18.06 -8.23
C VAL A 317 -10.07 17.51 -9.11
N PHE A 318 -10.00 16.22 -9.43
CA PHE A 318 -10.97 15.56 -10.29
C PHE A 318 -11.64 14.40 -9.54
N VAL A 319 -12.95 14.27 -9.71
CA VAL A 319 -13.77 13.22 -9.10
C VAL A 319 -14.53 12.51 -10.22
N ASP A 320 -14.48 11.18 -10.22
CA ASP A 320 -15.27 10.31 -11.09
C ASP A 320 -16.04 9.29 -10.23
N THR A 321 -17.36 9.36 -10.27
CA THR A 321 -18.22 8.38 -9.59
C THR A 321 -18.66 7.24 -10.50
N PHE A 322 -18.14 7.17 -11.72
CA PHE A 322 -18.49 6.14 -12.71
C PHE A 322 -20.01 6.06 -12.96
N GLY A 323 -20.69 7.20 -12.87
CA GLY A 323 -22.14 7.30 -13.05
C GLY A 323 -22.96 6.74 -11.88
N THR A 324 -22.35 6.45 -10.74
CA THR A 324 -23.06 5.98 -9.53
C THR A 324 -23.38 7.10 -8.55
N GLY A 325 -22.94 8.32 -8.83
CA GLY A 325 -23.16 9.50 -7.99
C GLY A 325 -24.63 9.95 -7.95
N ILE A 326 -25.10 10.33 -6.77
CA ILE A 326 -26.45 10.92 -6.59
C ILE A 326 -26.50 12.42 -6.95
N LYS A 327 -25.33 13.00 -7.21
CA LYS A 327 -25.10 14.35 -7.71
C LYS A 327 -24.14 14.32 -8.88
N PRO A 328 -24.10 15.34 -9.75
CA PRO A 328 -23.09 15.47 -10.79
C PRO A 328 -21.67 15.49 -10.20
N ASP A 329 -20.71 14.84 -10.87
CA ASP A 329 -19.31 14.77 -10.42
C ASP A 329 -18.69 16.17 -10.23
N SER A 330 -19.09 17.15 -11.03
CA SER A 330 -18.66 18.54 -10.88
C SER A 330 -19.13 19.19 -9.56
N GLU A 331 -20.34 18.86 -9.08
CA GLU A 331 -20.84 19.35 -7.79
C GLU A 331 -20.11 18.65 -6.63
N ILE A 332 -19.86 17.33 -6.78
CA ILE A 332 -19.11 16.55 -5.78
C ILE A 332 -17.67 17.09 -5.69
N SER A 333 -17.01 17.35 -6.81
CA SER A 333 -15.66 17.94 -6.84
C SER A 333 -15.60 19.32 -6.18
N ALA A 334 -16.62 20.15 -6.42
CA ALA A 334 -16.73 21.47 -5.76
C ALA A 334 -16.94 21.34 -4.24
N ALA A 335 -17.71 20.35 -3.79
CA ALA A 335 -17.88 20.06 -2.37
C ALA A 335 -16.57 19.55 -1.73
N VAL A 336 -15.84 18.67 -2.40
CA VAL A 336 -14.50 18.21 -1.97
C VAL A 336 -13.57 19.40 -1.74
N SER A 337 -13.48 20.33 -2.68
CA SER A 337 -12.62 21.50 -2.57
C SER A 337 -13.02 22.47 -1.43
N LYS A 338 -14.27 22.39 -0.94
CA LYS A 338 -14.73 23.17 0.23
C LYS A 338 -14.43 22.48 1.55
N VAL A 339 -14.50 21.14 1.59
CA VAL A 339 -14.43 20.34 2.81
C VAL A 339 -13.01 19.94 3.15
N PHE A 340 -12.16 19.70 2.13
CA PHE A 340 -10.79 19.22 2.31
C PHE A 340 -9.79 20.30 1.91
N ASP A 341 -8.88 20.62 2.83
CA ASP A 341 -7.68 21.39 2.48
C ASP A 341 -6.63 20.43 1.96
N LEU A 342 -6.42 20.48 0.65
CA LEU A 342 -5.54 19.54 -0.07
C LEU A 342 -4.13 20.10 -0.30
N ARG A 343 -3.73 21.16 0.41
CA ARG A 343 -2.33 21.61 0.43
C ARG A 343 -1.47 20.62 1.19
N PRO A 344 -0.21 20.36 0.76
CA PRO A 344 0.66 19.39 1.41
C PRO A 344 0.81 19.54 2.92
N SER A 345 0.98 20.78 3.41
CA SER A 345 1.06 21.09 4.85
C SER A 345 -0.22 20.72 5.61
N ALA A 346 -1.39 21.01 5.03
CA ALA A 346 -2.69 20.71 5.61
C ALA A 346 -2.95 19.19 5.63
N ILE A 347 -2.61 18.47 4.57
CA ILE A 347 -2.69 17.01 4.50
C ILE A 347 -1.81 16.37 5.58
N ILE A 348 -0.55 16.79 5.69
CA ILE A 348 0.39 16.27 6.69
C ILE A 348 -0.15 16.45 8.10
N SER A 349 -0.75 17.60 8.38
CA SER A 349 -1.31 17.93 9.70
C SER A 349 -2.60 17.17 9.97
N SER A 350 -3.59 17.25 9.07
CA SER A 350 -4.92 16.63 9.26
C SER A 350 -4.86 15.11 9.35
N LEU A 351 -4.01 14.47 8.55
CA LEU A 351 -3.81 13.02 8.59
C LEU A 351 -2.71 12.58 9.58
N ASN A 352 -2.13 13.52 10.34
CA ASN A 352 -1.11 13.25 11.36
C ASN A 352 0.09 12.43 10.83
N LEU A 353 0.50 12.66 9.59
CA LEU A 353 1.44 11.82 8.86
C LEU A 353 2.84 11.77 9.49
N ARG A 354 3.27 12.82 10.19
CA ARG A 354 4.57 12.83 10.89
C ARG A 354 4.64 11.92 12.11
N ASN A 355 3.49 11.45 12.61
CA ASN A 355 3.40 10.53 13.75
C ASN A 355 2.94 9.12 13.34
N THR A 356 2.60 8.92 12.08
CA THR A 356 2.23 7.63 11.52
C THR A 356 3.44 6.66 11.56
N LYS A 357 3.17 5.39 11.85
CA LYS A 357 4.13 4.30 11.69
C LYS A 357 3.95 3.66 10.33
N TYR A 358 4.96 3.76 9.50
CA TYR A 358 4.92 3.34 8.10
C TYR A 358 5.33 1.88 7.88
N GLY A 359 6.25 1.35 8.68
CA GLY A 359 6.72 -0.03 8.56
C GLY A 359 5.59 -1.09 8.49
N PRO A 360 4.54 -1.01 9.33
CA PRO A 360 3.39 -1.94 9.23
C PRO A 360 2.58 -1.83 7.94
N LEU A 361 2.66 -0.72 7.21
CA LEU A 361 1.96 -0.50 5.95
C LEU A 361 2.67 -1.13 4.75
N ALA A 362 3.96 -1.39 4.86
CA ALA A 362 4.78 -1.90 3.77
C ALA A 362 4.36 -3.29 3.25
N ALA A 363 3.44 -3.99 3.92
CA ALA A 363 2.87 -5.25 3.46
C ALA A 363 1.34 -5.23 3.60
N TYR A 364 0.66 -5.95 2.71
CA TYR A 364 -0.80 -6.12 2.68
C TYR A 364 -1.59 -4.84 2.37
N GLY A 365 -1.00 -3.94 1.58
CA GLY A 365 -1.59 -2.70 1.11
C GLY A 365 -1.53 -1.55 2.12
N HIS A 366 -1.64 -0.33 1.60
CA HIS A 366 -1.69 0.91 2.39
C HIS A 366 -3.13 1.39 2.62
N MET A 367 -4.08 0.87 1.85
CA MET A 367 -5.51 1.24 1.88
C MET A 367 -6.35 0.09 2.44
N GLY A 368 -7.50 0.42 3.03
CA GLY A 368 -8.39 -0.57 3.67
C GLY A 368 -7.84 -1.14 4.99
N ARG A 369 -6.89 -0.48 5.64
CA ARG A 369 -6.18 -0.95 6.83
C ARG A 369 -6.97 -0.66 8.11
N THR A 370 -8.06 -1.39 8.32
CA THR A 370 -8.87 -1.31 9.56
C THR A 370 -8.17 -1.91 10.78
N ASP A 371 -7.10 -2.68 10.56
CA ASP A 371 -6.24 -3.23 11.60
C ASP A 371 -5.21 -2.23 12.16
N LEU A 372 -5.07 -1.08 11.52
CA LEU A 372 -4.17 0.01 11.93
C LEU A 372 -4.97 1.31 12.14
N ASP A 373 -4.59 2.10 13.14
CA ASP A 373 -5.18 3.44 13.35
C ASP A 373 -4.51 4.45 12.42
N VAL A 374 -4.97 4.46 11.16
CA VAL A 374 -4.48 5.38 10.13
C VAL A 374 -5.57 6.39 9.75
N ALA A 375 -5.21 7.66 9.71
CA ALA A 375 -6.18 8.75 9.60
C ALA A 375 -6.94 8.76 8.26
N TRP A 376 -6.33 8.33 7.17
CA TRP A 376 -6.97 8.31 5.85
C TRP A 376 -8.04 7.22 5.68
N GLU A 377 -8.18 6.32 6.63
CA GLU A 377 -9.27 5.34 6.67
C GLU A 377 -10.46 5.79 7.52
N LYS A 378 -10.42 6.99 8.13
CA LYS A 378 -11.54 7.56 8.90
C LYS A 378 -12.62 8.11 7.97
N THR A 379 -13.86 8.04 8.44
CA THR A 379 -15.05 8.57 7.74
C THR A 379 -15.60 9.82 8.45
N ASP A 380 -14.68 10.66 8.91
CA ASP A 380 -14.94 11.82 9.76
C ASP A 380 -15.41 13.07 9.00
N LYS A 381 -15.48 13.00 7.65
CA LYS A 381 -15.94 14.09 6.78
C LYS A 381 -17.30 13.86 6.13
N VAL A 382 -17.99 12.79 6.52
CA VAL A 382 -19.30 12.41 5.96
C VAL A 382 -20.34 13.52 6.13
N ASP A 383 -20.50 14.07 7.33
CA ASP A 383 -21.51 15.09 7.62
C ASP A 383 -21.20 16.43 6.92
N GLU A 384 -19.92 16.79 6.85
CA GLU A 384 -19.47 17.99 6.16
C GLU A 384 -19.74 17.89 4.65
N LEU A 385 -19.46 16.73 4.03
CA LEU A 385 -19.77 16.48 2.61
C LEU A 385 -21.26 16.51 2.32
N LYS A 386 -22.07 15.84 3.15
CA LYS A 386 -23.55 15.91 3.02
C LYS A 386 -24.06 17.31 3.11
N SER A 387 -23.58 18.09 4.08
CA SER A 387 -23.94 19.50 4.23
C SER A 387 -23.53 20.34 3.01
N ALA A 388 -22.33 20.15 2.48
CA ALA A 388 -21.83 20.88 1.31
C ALA A 388 -22.59 20.58 0.01
N LEU A 389 -23.28 19.43 -0.06
CA LEU A 389 -24.09 18.98 -1.19
C LEU A 389 -25.61 19.12 -0.96
N ASP A 390 -26.05 19.72 0.15
CA ASP A 390 -27.45 19.83 0.56
C ASP A 390 -28.17 18.46 0.59
N ILE A 391 -27.47 17.41 1.09
CA ILE A 391 -27.98 16.04 1.24
C ILE A 391 -28.34 15.81 2.72
N LYS A 392 -29.48 15.15 2.97
CA LYS A 392 -29.96 14.81 4.33
C LYS A 392 -29.32 13.52 4.83
#